data_6e85f85a387564e059f3fa8132055672
#
_entry.id   6e85f85a387564e059f3fa8132055672
#
_cell.length_a   1.000
_cell.length_b   1.000
_cell.length_c   1.000
_cell.angle_alpha   90.00
_cell.angle_beta   90.00
_cell.angle_gamma   90.00
#
_symmetry.space_group_name_H-M   'P 1'
#
loop_
_entity.id
_entity.type
_entity.pdbx_description
1 polymer ?
#
loop_
_entity_poly.entity_id
_entity_poly.type
_entity_poly.pdbx_seq_one_letter_code
_entity_poly.pdbx_strand_id
1 'polypeptide(L)'
;VGYRIEYIDGLSCQGGYEKDFILKFKDKVRIENGLSIEYYYNGEKKVYHSDYYLPDFNLVVEIKSTYWYELNKELCLAKEEYTRKKYNYLMILDKKYEEFNFFI
;
A
#
# COMPACT_ATOMS: atom_id res chain seq x y z
N VAL A 1 21.56 9.29 0.12
CA VAL A 1 20.64 9.55 -0.98
C VAL A 1 19.26 9.07 -0.58
N GLY A 2 18.39 10.00 -0.26
CA GLY A 2 17.02 9.67 0.12
C GLY A 2 16.08 9.65 -1.08
N TYR A 3 14.93 9.06 -0.91
CA TYR A 3 13.86 9.15 -1.88
C TYR A 3 13.27 10.56 -1.81
N ARG A 4 12.95 11.12 -2.97
CA ARG A 4 12.16 12.33 -3.02
C ARG A 4 10.69 11.95 -2.86
N ILE A 5 9.99 12.67 -1.99
CA ILE A 5 8.54 12.55 -1.90
C ILE A 5 7.95 13.55 -2.88
N GLU A 6 7.17 13.06 -3.82
CA GLU A 6 6.38 13.90 -4.71
C GLU A 6 4.93 13.90 -4.23
N TYR A 7 4.20 14.95 -4.56
CA TYR A 7 2.77 15.04 -4.25
C TYR A 7 1.99 15.23 -5.53
N ILE A 8 1.00 14.38 -5.74
CA ILE A 8 0.09 14.45 -6.89
C ILE A 8 -1.32 14.53 -6.32
N ASP A 9 -2.00 15.66 -6.53
CA ASP A 9 -3.34 15.92 -5.98
C ASP A 9 -3.41 15.64 -4.47
N GLY A 10 -2.36 16.02 -3.73
CA GLY A 10 -2.29 15.80 -2.28
C GLY A 10 -1.86 14.41 -1.85
N LEU A 11 -1.63 13.49 -2.79
CA LEU A 11 -1.19 12.13 -2.48
C LEU A 11 0.33 12.04 -2.55
N SER A 12 0.95 11.49 -1.51
CA SER A 12 2.39 11.33 -1.47
C SER A 12 2.83 10.11 -2.28
N CYS A 13 3.90 10.27 -3.05
CA CYS A 13 4.49 9.19 -3.84
C CYS A 13 5.99 9.11 -3.55
N GLN A 14 6.47 7.92 -3.26
CA GLN A 14 7.90 7.64 -3.16
C GLN A 14 8.26 6.61 -4.22
N GLY A 15 8.92 7.06 -5.28
CA GLY A 15 9.35 6.18 -6.34
C GLY A 15 8.30 5.92 -7.42
N GLY A 16 8.74 5.20 -8.45
CA GLY A 16 7.99 5.07 -9.69
C GLY A 16 6.76 4.19 -9.59
N TYR A 17 6.77 3.17 -8.74
CA TYR A 17 5.62 2.28 -8.61
C TYR A 17 4.40 2.99 -8.01
N GLU A 18 4.62 3.79 -6.98
CA GLU A 18 3.54 4.56 -6.36
C GLU A 18 3.02 5.63 -7.31
N LYS A 19 3.93 6.32 -7.98
CA LYS A 19 3.56 7.33 -8.97
C LYS A 19 2.74 6.76 -10.12
N ASP A 20 3.13 5.59 -10.62
CA ASP A 20 2.39 4.90 -11.68
C ASP A 20 0.96 4.58 -11.24
N PHE A 21 0.80 4.06 -10.03
CA PHE A 21 -0.51 3.75 -9.48
C PHE A 21 -1.40 4.98 -9.39
N ILE A 22 -0.89 6.06 -8.82
CA ILE A 22 -1.65 7.30 -8.67
C ILE A 22 -2.06 7.87 -10.02
N LEU A 23 -1.13 7.99 -10.96
CA LEU A 23 -1.42 8.55 -12.27
C LEU A 23 -2.44 7.72 -13.04
N LYS A 24 -2.43 6.41 -12.84
CA LYS A 24 -3.33 5.51 -13.55
C LYS A 24 -4.75 5.52 -12.98
N PHE A 25 -4.89 5.67 -11.67
CA PHE A 25 -6.18 5.42 -11.01
C PHE A 25 -6.80 6.62 -10.31
N LYS A 26 -6.10 7.74 -10.14
CA LYS A 26 -6.61 8.90 -9.39
C LYS A 26 -7.93 9.45 -9.90
N ASP A 27 -8.20 9.32 -11.20
CA ASP A 27 -9.43 9.81 -11.81
C ASP A 27 -10.50 8.72 -11.94
N LYS A 28 -10.21 7.50 -11.51
CA LYS A 28 -11.12 6.35 -11.61
C LYS A 28 -11.72 5.95 -10.27
N VAL A 29 -11.00 6.21 -9.19
CA VAL A 29 -11.39 5.80 -7.86
C VAL A 29 -10.85 6.81 -6.85
N ARG A 30 -11.58 6.98 -5.74
CA ARG A 30 -11.11 7.86 -4.67
C ARG A 30 -9.95 7.21 -3.94
N ILE A 31 -8.81 7.89 -3.89
CA ILE A 31 -7.59 7.43 -3.23
C ILE A 31 -7.21 8.44 -2.17
N GLU A 32 -6.84 7.94 -1.00
CA GLU A 32 -6.32 8.77 0.10
C GLU A 32 -4.94 8.27 0.49
N ASN A 33 -4.17 9.11 1.16
CA ASN A 33 -2.91 8.69 1.75
C ASN A 33 -3.18 7.58 2.76
N GLY A 34 -2.16 6.75 2.98
CA GLY A 34 -2.33 5.55 3.79
C GLY A 34 -2.61 5.81 5.25
N LEU A 35 -2.99 4.76 5.94
CA LEU A 35 -3.37 4.76 7.34
C LEU A 35 -2.22 4.24 8.20
N SER A 36 -2.19 4.65 9.46
CA SER A 36 -1.30 4.07 10.46
C SER A 36 -1.95 2.81 11.02
N ILE A 37 -1.24 1.70 10.98
CA ILE A 37 -1.78 0.39 11.35
C ILE A 37 -0.83 -0.26 12.37
N GLU A 38 -1.38 -0.65 13.53
CA GLU A 38 -0.62 -1.38 14.53
C GLU A 38 -0.56 -2.87 14.16
N TYR A 39 0.61 -3.47 14.40
CA TYR A 39 0.79 -4.90 14.21
C TYR A 39 1.84 -5.41 15.19
N TYR A 40 1.86 -6.72 15.39
CA TYR A 40 2.88 -7.37 16.22
C TYR A 40 3.80 -8.19 15.35
N TYR A 41 5.09 -8.12 15.64
CA TYR A 41 6.12 -8.89 14.93
C TYR A 41 7.23 -9.23 15.90
N ASN A 42 7.56 -10.51 16.01
CA ASN A 42 8.55 -11.02 16.97
C ASN A 42 8.27 -10.55 18.40
N GLY A 43 7.00 -10.58 18.80
CA GLY A 43 6.60 -10.20 20.15
C GLY A 43 6.59 -8.70 20.44
N GLU A 44 6.88 -7.87 19.47
CA GLU A 44 6.91 -6.42 19.64
C GLU A 44 5.74 -5.76 18.92
N LYS A 45 5.14 -4.79 19.59
CA LYS A 45 4.13 -3.94 18.97
C LYS A 45 4.79 -2.89 18.10
N LYS A 46 4.38 -2.82 16.84
CA LYS A 46 4.91 -1.88 15.85
C LYS A 46 3.76 -1.15 15.17
N VAL A 47 4.11 -0.06 14.49
CA VAL A 47 3.17 0.70 13.66
C VAL A 47 3.78 0.85 12.28
N TYR A 48 2.99 0.65 11.24
CA TYR A 48 3.43 1.00 9.90
C TYR A 48 2.42 1.93 9.26
N HIS A 49 2.88 2.67 8.26
CA HIS A 49 2.03 3.54 7.45
C HIS A 49 1.82 2.86 6.11
N SER A 50 0.57 2.54 5.80
CA SER A 50 0.26 1.93 4.50
C SER A 50 0.48 2.95 3.39
N ASP A 51 0.64 2.47 2.15
CA ASP A 51 0.87 3.37 1.03
C ASP A 51 -0.38 4.18 0.71
N TYR A 52 -1.52 3.53 0.49
CA TYR A 52 -2.77 4.21 0.15
C TYR A 52 -3.98 3.55 0.80
N TYR A 53 -5.06 4.30 0.84
CA TYR A 53 -6.34 3.83 1.34
C TYR A 53 -7.45 4.25 0.38
N LEU A 54 -8.33 3.31 0.03
CA LEU A 54 -9.48 3.56 -0.82
C LEU A 54 -10.74 3.48 0.05
N PRO A 55 -11.30 4.64 0.47
CA PRO A 55 -12.39 4.62 1.44
C PRO A 55 -13.67 3.97 0.92
N ASP A 56 -13.96 4.07 -0.38
CA ASP A 56 -15.18 3.50 -0.94
C ASP A 56 -15.19 1.97 -0.88
N PHE A 57 -14.03 1.34 -0.72
CA PHE A 57 -13.88 -0.11 -0.65
C PHE A 57 -13.34 -0.59 0.70
N ASN A 58 -13.10 0.35 1.63
CA ASN A 58 -12.40 0.04 2.87
C ASN A 58 -11.13 -0.79 2.61
N LEU A 59 -10.35 -0.34 1.63
CA LEU A 59 -9.23 -1.09 1.07
C LEU A 59 -7.90 -0.40 1.35
N VAL A 60 -7.02 -1.10 2.05
CA VAL A 60 -5.61 -0.70 2.22
C VAL A 60 -4.82 -1.28 1.05
N VAL A 61 -4.07 -0.42 0.38
CA VAL A 61 -3.23 -0.81 -0.76
C VAL A 61 -1.77 -0.60 -0.42
N GLU A 62 -0.98 -1.64 -0.65
CA GLU A 62 0.47 -1.61 -0.55
C GLU A 62 1.08 -1.82 -1.93
N ILE A 63 2.11 -1.07 -2.25
CA ILE A 63 2.73 -1.10 -3.58
C ILE A 63 4.22 -1.38 -3.41
N LYS A 64 4.69 -2.48 -4.00
CA LYS A 64 6.08 -2.92 -3.83
C LYS A 64 6.58 -3.62 -5.08
N SER A 65 7.91 -3.76 -5.16
CA SER A 65 8.50 -4.69 -6.13
C SER A 65 8.50 -6.10 -5.54
N THR A 66 8.47 -7.10 -6.41
CA THR A 66 8.60 -8.49 -5.99
C THR A 66 9.93 -8.71 -5.26
N TYR A 67 11.00 -8.09 -5.75
CA TYR A 67 12.32 -8.19 -5.12
C TYR A 67 12.25 -7.75 -3.65
N TRP A 68 11.68 -6.57 -3.38
CA TRP A 68 11.60 -6.04 -2.03
C TRP A 68 10.66 -6.89 -1.16
N TYR A 69 9.55 -7.35 -1.73
CA TYR A 69 8.61 -8.21 -1.02
C TYR A 69 9.28 -9.51 -0.56
N GLU A 70 10.03 -10.16 -1.43
CA GLU A 70 10.71 -11.42 -1.09
C GLU A 70 11.75 -11.23 0.01
N LEU A 71 12.45 -10.09 0.01
CA LEU A 71 13.42 -9.77 1.07
C LEU A 71 12.75 -9.58 2.44
N ASN A 72 11.51 -9.13 2.46
CA ASN A 72 10.79 -8.75 3.68
C ASN A 72 9.48 -9.51 3.85
N LYS A 73 9.42 -10.72 3.33
CA LYS A 73 8.18 -11.48 3.23
C LYS A 73 7.48 -11.69 4.57
N GLU A 74 8.22 -12.12 5.58
CA GLU A 74 7.64 -12.37 6.91
C GLU A 74 7.04 -11.11 7.52
N LEU A 75 7.75 -10.00 7.39
CA LEU A 75 7.26 -8.71 7.87
C LEU A 75 6.00 -8.28 7.12
N CYS A 76 6.00 -8.44 5.80
CA CYS A 76 4.83 -8.11 4.98
C CYS A 76 3.61 -8.96 5.37
N LEU A 77 3.82 -10.24 5.62
CA LEU A 77 2.73 -11.13 6.03
C LEU A 77 2.17 -10.75 7.41
N ALA A 78 3.03 -10.33 8.34
CA ALA A 78 2.58 -9.87 9.65
C ALA A 78 1.73 -8.60 9.52
N LYS A 79 2.18 -7.64 8.72
CA LYS A 79 1.41 -6.42 8.45
C LYS A 79 0.06 -6.73 7.82
N GLU A 80 0.03 -7.62 6.84
CA GLU A 80 -1.20 -8.03 6.19
C GLU A 80 -2.19 -8.65 7.18
N GLU A 81 -1.71 -9.55 8.02
CA GLU A 81 -2.56 -10.24 9.01
C GLU A 81 -3.30 -9.22 9.89
N TYR A 82 -2.59 -8.23 10.42
CA TYR A 82 -3.21 -7.24 11.30
C TYR A 82 -4.07 -6.24 10.55
N THR A 83 -3.69 -5.89 9.33
CA THR A 83 -4.50 -5.00 8.50
C THR A 83 -5.85 -5.63 8.19
N ARG A 84 -5.87 -6.92 7.83
CA ARG A 84 -7.10 -7.62 7.47
C ARG A 84 -8.11 -7.75 8.61
N LYS A 85 -7.70 -7.50 9.84
CA LYS A 85 -8.63 -7.50 10.97
C LYS A 85 -9.64 -6.35 10.90
N LYS A 86 -9.30 -5.25 10.21
CA LYS A 86 -10.14 -4.05 10.15
C LYS A 86 -10.45 -3.58 8.75
N TYR A 87 -9.67 -4.00 7.76
CA TYR A 87 -9.74 -3.48 6.39
C TYR A 87 -9.64 -4.61 5.38
N ASN A 88 -10.09 -4.35 4.17
CA ASN A 88 -9.66 -5.13 3.03
C ASN A 88 -8.22 -4.76 2.71
N TYR A 89 -7.50 -5.67 2.10
CA TYR A 89 -6.07 -5.49 1.87
C TYR A 89 -5.68 -6.01 0.48
N LEU A 90 -4.86 -5.26 -0.22
CA LEU A 90 -4.30 -5.70 -1.49
C LEU A 90 -2.88 -5.20 -1.63
N MET A 91 -1.96 -6.10 -1.96
CA MET A 91 -0.59 -5.74 -2.33
C MET A 91 -0.45 -5.82 -3.83
N ILE A 92 0.03 -4.73 -4.43
CA ILE A 92 0.30 -4.65 -5.86
C ILE A 92 1.80 -4.80 -6.06
N LEU A 93 2.21 -5.87 -6.74
CA LEU A 93 3.61 -6.14 -7.01
C LEU A 93 3.92 -5.84 -8.47
N ASP A 94 5.03 -5.12 -8.72
CA ASP A 94 5.58 -4.87 -10.04
C ASP A 94 4.57 -4.30 -11.03
N LYS A 95 3.72 -3.36 -10.58
CA LYS A 95 2.68 -2.72 -11.41
C LYS A 95 1.67 -3.70 -12.01
N LYS A 96 1.45 -4.83 -11.37
CA LYS A 96 0.45 -5.80 -11.82
C LYS A 96 -0.89 -5.46 -11.22
N TYR A 97 -1.77 -4.88 -12.01
CA TYR A 97 -3.03 -4.31 -11.55
C TYR A 97 -4.26 -5.20 -11.76
N GLU A 98 -4.08 -6.44 -12.17
CA GLU A 98 -5.21 -7.33 -12.50
C GLU A 98 -6.18 -7.48 -11.31
N GLU A 99 -5.65 -7.82 -10.13
CA GLU A 99 -6.49 -7.96 -8.94
C GLU A 99 -7.14 -6.64 -8.56
N PHE A 100 -6.40 -5.55 -8.64
CA PHE A 100 -6.93 -4.23 -8.33
C PHE A 100 -8.08 -3.86 -9.26
N ASN A 101 -7.95 -4.14 -10.54
CA ASN A 101 -9.01 -3.89 -11.51
C ASN A 101 -10.27 -4.70 -11.22
N PHE A 102 -10.14 -5.89 -10.68
CA PHE A 102 -11.30 -6.67 -10.22
C PHE A 102 -11.95 -6.06 -8.98
N PHE A 103 -11.16 -5.44 -8.12
CA PHE A 103 -11.67 -4.88 -6.88
C PHE A 103 -12.51 -3.63 -7.13
N ILE A 104 -12.06 -2.80 -8.02
CA ILE A 104 -12.74 -1.54 -8.34
C ILE A 104 -13.64 -1.69 -9.55
#